data_0e959a1be4f0da8d9a97a92ae8cd18eb
#
_entry.id   0e959a1be4f0da8d9a97a92ae8cd18eb
#
_cell.length_a   1.000
_cell.length_b   1.000
_cell.length_c   1.000
_cell.angle_alpha   90.00
_cell.angle_beta   90.00
_cell.angle_gamma   90.00
#
_symmetry.space_group_name_H-M   'P 1'
#
loop_
_entity.id
_entity.type
_entity.pdbx_description
1 polymer ?
#
loop_
_entity_poly.entity_id
_entity_poly.type
_entity_poly.pdbx_seq_one_letter_code
_entity_poly.pdbx_strand_id
1 'polypeptide(L)'
;MLFRGQNILGYKHYADDVVEQFCRKAIENGIDVIRIFDALNDIRNLESAIKFTKKYGGHCEPALSYTISPVHNEDYFVKLAKELVQMGADSICIKDMANLLLPMPAYNLVKRLKAEINVPIHLHTHNTTGTGDMTLLMAAFSGVDIVDTALSPLGNGT
;
A
#
# COMPACT_ATOMS: atom_id res chain seq x y z
N MET A 1 -2.38 -4.75 9.56
CA MET A 1 -0.96 -4.98 9.98
C MET A 1 -0.05 -4.72 8.80
N LEU A 2 1.08 -4.01 9.02
CA LEU A 2 2.08 -3.78 7.96
C LEU A 2 3.01 -5.00 7.84
N PHE A 3 3.33 -5.40 6.60
CA PHE A 3 4.09 -6.61 6.29
C PHE A 3 5.07 -6.34 5.14
N ARG A 4 6.34 -6.56 5.39
CA ARG A 4 7.42 -6.21 4.44
C ARG A 4 7.74 -7.36 3.49
N GLY A 5 6.79 -7.80 2.68
CA GLY A 5 6.99 -8.89 1.73
C GLY A 5 7.71 -10.09 2.35
N GLN A 6 8.69 -10.66 1.65
CA GLN A 6 9.47 -11.80 2.14
C GLN A 6 10.30 -11.53 3.41
N ASN A 7 10.44 -10.25 3.78
CA ASN A 7 11.17 -9.83 4.99
C ASN A 7 10.30 -9.82 6.25
N ILE A 8 8.98 -9.99 6.14
CA ILE A 8 8.01 -9.97 7.25
C ILE A 8 8.13 -8.65 8.05
N LEU A 9 8.85 -8.66 9.16
CA LEU A 9 9.11 -7.50 10.03
C LEU A 9 10.60 -7.15 10.09
N GLY A 10 11.45 -7.88 9.37
CA GLY A 10 12.90 -7.77 9.44
C GLY A 10 13.54 -7.10 8.24
N TYR A 11 14.87 -7.28 8.14
CA TYR A 11 15.72 -6.71 7.09
C TYR A 11 16.43 -7.77 6.24
N LYS A 12 16.00 -9.03 6.34
CA LYS A 12 16.45 -10.14 5.53
C LYS A 12 15.27 -10.99 5.10
N HIS A 13 15.41 -11.74 4.03
CA HIS A 13 14.38 -12.67 3.57
C HIS A 13 14.24 -13.85 4.53
N TYR A 14 13.02 -14.25 4.76
CA TYR A 14 12.68 -15.49 5.44
C TYR A 14 12.25 -16.55 4.42
N ALA A 15 12.32 -17.81 4.80
CA ALA A 15 11.82 -18.90 3.97
C ALA A 15 10.28 -18.84 3.85
N ASP A 16 9.73 -19.40 2.76
CA ASP A 16 8.31 -19.34 2.46
C ASP A 16 7.43 -19.97 3.55
N ASP A 17 7.90 -21.04 4.18
CA ASP A 17 7.19 -21.68 5.29
C ASP A 17 7.07 -20.77 6.52
N VAL A 18 8.08 -19.93 6.79
CA VAL A 18 8.05 -18.92 7.85
C VAL A 18 7.05 -17.82 7.50
N VAL A 19 7.05 -17.33 6.25
CA VAL A 19 6.07 -16.35 5.76
C VAL A 19 4.65 -16.90 5.86
N GLU A 20 4.44 -18.16 5.46
CA GLU A 20 3.16 -18.84 5.56
C GLU A 20 2.67 -18.93 7.01
N GLN A 21 3.53 -19.42 7.92
CA GLN A 21 3.16 -19.54 9.33
C GLN A 21 2.85 -18.19 9.97
N PHE A 22 3.60 -17.15 9.59
CA PHE A 22 3.36 -15.80 10.10
C PHE A 22 2.01 -15.27 9.64
N CYS A 23 1.68 -15.34 8.34
CA CYS A 23 0.38 -14.94 7.80
C CYS A 23 -0.76 -15.70 8.49
N ARG A 24 -0.64 -17.03 8.59
CA ARG A 24 -1.62 -17.87 9.26
C ARG A 24 -1.86 -17.43 10.70
N LYS A 25 -0.78 -17.28 11.47
CA LYS A 25 -0.89 -16.91 12.89
C LYS A 25 -1.38 -15.48 13.10
N ALA A 26 -1.02 -14.55 12.24
CA ALA A 26 -1.55 -13.19 12.30
C ALA A 26 -3.08 -13.19 12.15
N ILE A 27 -3.60 -13.89 11.14
CA ILE A 27 -5.03 -13.97 10.86
C ILE A 27 -5.76 -14.75 11.96
N GLU A 28 -5.26 -15.91 12.38
CA GLU A 28 -5.81 -16.70 13.50
C GLU A 28 -5.92 -15.88 14.80
N ASN A 29 -5.04 -14.92 15.02
CA ASN A 29 -5.03 -14.06 16.19
C ASN A 29 -5.75 -12.71 15.99
N GLY A 30 -6.55 -12.55 14.93
CA GLY A 30 -7.46 -11.44 14.77
C GLY A 30 -6.91 -10.27 13.93
N ILE A 31 -5.90 -10.48 13.11
CA ILE A 31 -5.51 -9.50 12.08
C ILE A 31 -6.41 -9.68 10.87
N ASP A 32 -7.23 -8.69 10.57
CA ASP A 32 -8.16 -8.71 9.43
C ASP A 32 -7.47 -8.29 8.13
N VAL A 33 -6.66 -7.23 8.17
CA VAL A 33 -6.00 -6.65 6.99
C VAL A 33 -4.49 -6.77 7.09
N ILE A 34 -3.87 -7.36 6.08
CA ILE A 34 -2.40 -7.40 5.92
C ILE A 34 -2.01 -6.47 4.77
N ARG A 35 -1.37 -5.34 5.12
CA ARG A 35 -0.78 -4.41 4.15
C ARG A 35 0.62 -4.86 3.81
N ILE A 36 0.82 -5.29 2.56
CA ILE A 36 2.06 -5.90 2.08
C ILE A 36 2.81 -4.91 1.20
N PHE A 37 4.07 -4.63 1.49
CA PHE A 37 4.87 -3.72 0.69
C PHE A 37 6.27 -4.24 0.41
N ASP A 38 6.86 -3.73 -0.65
CA ASP A 38 8.30 -3.76 -0.91
C ASP A 38 8.78 -2.33 -1.22
N ALA A 39 9.89 -1.92 -0.62
CA ALA A 39 10.38 -0.54 -0.76
C ALA A 39 10.78 -0.18 -2.21
N LEU A 40 11.12 -1.18 -3.01
CA LEU A 40 11.52 -1.03 -4.42
C LEU A 40 10.40 -1.42 -5.40
N ASN A 41 9.21 -1.76 -4.90
CA ASN A 41 8.08 -2.26 -5.70
C ASN A 41 8.39 -3.54 -6.48
N ASP A 42 9.25 -4.41 -5.96
CA ASP A 42 9.52 -5.72 -6.57
C ASP A 42 8.39 -6.70 -6.21
N ILE A 43 7.50 -6.95 -7.15
CA ILE A 43 6.33 -7.83 -6.96
C ILE A 43 6.71 -9.26 -6.58
N ARG A 44 7.88 -9.76 -7.01
CA ARG A 44 8.39 -11.10 -6.64
C ARG A 44 8.55 -11.23 -5.13
N ASN A 45 8.88 -10.12 -4.47
CA ASN A 45 9.01 -10.06 -3.01
C ASN A 45 7.67 -10.03 -2.27
N LEU A 46 6.56 -9.84 -2.98
CA LEU A 46 5.20 -9.79 -2.43
C LEU A 46 4.43 -11.10 -2.63
N GLU A 47 4.80 -11.94 -3.59
CA GLU A 47 4.05 -13.12 -4.03
C GLU A 47 3.66 -14.07 -2.89
N SER A 48 4.64 -14.51 -2.10
CA SER A 48 4.39 -15.45 -0.99
C SER A 48 3.44 -14.85 0.06
N ALA A 49 3.63 -13.57 0.40
CA ALA A 49 2.79 -12.89 1.39
C ALA A 49 1.35 -12.71 0.89
N ILE A 50 1.15 -12.31 -0.37
CA ILE A 50 -0.17 -12.20 -1.00
C ILE A 50 -0.85 -13.57 -1.00
N LYS A 51 -0.18 -14.60 -1.53
CA LYS A 51 -0.68 -15.97 -1.61
C LYS A 51 -1.14 -16.49 -0.25
N PHE A 52 -0.33 -16.32 0.78
CA PHE A 52 -0.64 -16.87 2.10
C PHE A 52 -1.68 -16.04 2.85
N THR A 53 -1.71 -14.72 2.68
CA THR A 53 -2.80 -13.89 3.19
C THR A 53 -4.15 -14.36 2.64
N LYS A 54 -4.25 -14.55 1.34
CA LYS A 54 -5.47 -15.04 0.68
C LYS A 54 -5.81 -16.48 1.11
N LYS A 55 -4.82 -17.37 1.22
CA LYS A 55 -5.00 -18.76 1.64
C LYS A 55 -5.70 -18.88 3.00
N TYR A 56 -5.38 -17.98 3.93
CA TYR A 56 -5.93 -18.01 5.29
C TYR A 56 -7.09 -17.05 5.53
N GLY A 57 -7.61 -16.44 4.46
CA GLY A 57 -8.83 -15.63 4.50
C GLY A 57 -8.66 -14.21 5.02
N GLY A 58 -7.42 -13.70 5.09
CA GLY A 58 -7.15 -12.30 5.42
C GLY A 58 -7.42 -11.37 4.23
N HIS A 59 -7.77 -10.12 4.51
CA HIS A 59 -7.84 -9.07 3.50
C HIS A 59 -6.43 -8.66 3.08
N CYS A 60 -6.14 -8.82 1.79
CA CYS A 60 -4.83 -8.54 1.21
C CYS A 60 -4.79 -7.13 0.63
N GLU A 61 -3.95 -6.27 1.21
CA GLU A 61 -3.75 -4.89 0.76
C GLU A 61 -2.28 -4.65 0.37
N PRO A 62 -1.86 -5.03 -0.85
CA PRO A 62 -0.52 -4.69 -1.30
C PRO A 62 -0.40 -3.19 -1.56
N ALA A 63 0.82 -2.66 -1.34
CA ALA A 63 1.09 -1.24 -1.41
C ALA A 63 2.02 -0.88 -2.56
N LEU A 64 1.71 0.22 -3.22
CA LEU A 64 2.57 0.93 -4.15
C LEU A 64 3.47 1.86 -3.34
N SER A 65 4.76 1.54 -3.20
CA SER A 65 5.73 2.43 -2.55
C SER A 65 5.98 3.62 -3.45
N TYR A 66 5.35 4.76 -3.10
CA TYR A 66 5.40 5.96 -3.94
C TYR A 66 6.77 6.62 -3.88
N THR A 67 7.28 6.98 -5.05
CA THR A 67 8.53 7.72 -5.21
C THR A 67 8.51 8.53 -6.50
N ILE A 68 9.46 9.43 -6.67
CA ILE A 68 9.60 10.29 -7.83
C ILE A 68 10.92 9.97 -8.53
N SER A 69 10.84 9.60 -9.80
CA SER A 69 12.00 9.43 -10.70
C SER A 69 11.53 9.45 -12.16
N PRO A 70 12.44 9.47 -13.13
CA PRO A 70 12.06 9.43 -14.56
C PRO A 70 11.23 8.19 -14.96
N VAL A 71 11.29 7.10 -14.20
CA VAL A 71 10.54 5.87 -14.49
C VAL A 71 9.27 5.71 -13.65
N HIS A 72 9.20 6.36 -12.48
CA HIS A 72 8.06 6.26 -11.56
C HIS A 72 7.02 7.34 -11.89
N ASN A 73 6.31 7.14 -12.99
CA ASN A 73 5.22 7.98 -13.45
C ASN A 73 3.85 7.31 -13.18
N GLU A 74 2.76 7.97 -13.53
CA GLU A 74 1.41 7.42 -13.33
C GLU A 74 1.20 6.08 -14.06
N ASP A 75 1.74 5.92 -15.29
CA ASP A 75 1.64 4.66 -16.05
C ASP A 75 2.29 3.49 -15.31
N TYR A 76 3.44 3.74 -14.71
CA TYR A 76 4.15 2.76 -13.90
C TYR A 76 3.28 2.29 -12.71
N PHE A 77 2.71 3.22 -11.94
CA PHE A 77 1.90 2.88 -10.78
C PHE A 77 0.59 2.20 -11.16
N VAL A 78 -0.05 2.62 -12.26
CA VAL A 78 -1.26 1.97 -12.77
C VAL A 78 -0.97 0.53 -13.22
N LYS A 79 0.14 0.32 -13.94
CA LYS A 79 0.55 -1.02 -14.36
C LYS A 79 0.80 -1.92 -13.14
N LEU A 80 1.56 -1.44 -12.17
CA LEU A 80 1.86 -2.16 -10.93
C LEU A 80 0.57 -2.50 -10.16
N ALA A 81 -0.36 -1.56 -10.04
CA ALA A 81 -1.64 -1.80 -9.38
C ALA A 81 -2.45 -2.91 -10.07
N LYS A 82 -2.51 -2.91 -11.41
CA LYS A 82 -3.18 -3.97 -12.18
C LYS A 82 -2.56 -5.35 -11.94
N GLU A 83 -1.24 -5.43 -11.92
CA GLU A 83 -0.52 -6.68 -11.63
C GLU A 83 -0.87 -7.19 -10.23
N LEU A 84 -0.87 -6.32 -9.23
CA LEU A 84 -1.24 -6.67 -7.86
C LEU A 84 -2.70 -7.12 -7.72
N VAL A 85 -3.63 -6.47 -8.44
CA VAL A 85 -5.03 -6.91 -8.50
C VAL A 85 -5.15 -8.30 -9.12
N GLN A 86 -4.40 -8.59 -10.19
CA GLN A 86 -4.37 -9.93 -10.81
C GLN A 86 -3.80 -11.00 -9.86
N MET A 87 -2.89 -10.62 -8.96
CA MET A 87 -2.36 -11.51 -7.91
C MET A 87 -3.35 -11.76 -6.77
N GLY A 88 -4.48 -11.05 -6.72
CA GLY A 88 -5.54 -11.26 -5.74
C GLY A 88 -5.64 -10.20 -4.64
N ALA A 89 -5.17 -8.98 -4.90
CA ALA A 89 -5.37 -7.86 -3.98
C ALA A 89 -6.87 -7.58 -3.76
N ASP A 90 -7.26 -7.35 -2.52
CA ASP A 90 -8.62 -6.94 -2.14
C ASP A 90 -8.76 -5.41 -2.09
N SER A 91 -7.65 -4.69 -1.87
CA SER A 91 -7.51 -3.25 -1.99
C SER A 91 -6.08 -2.89 -2.35
N ILE A 92 -5.83 -1.67 -2.82
CA ILE A 92 -4.48 -1.18 -3.16
C ILE A 92 -4.17 0.03 -2.29
N CYS A 93 -3.02 0.01 -1.61
CA CYS A 93 -2.53 1.15 -0.84
C CYS A 93 -1.50 1.96 -1.64
N ILE A 94 -1.71 3.27 -1.78
CA ILE A 94 -0.64 4.19 -2.17
C ILE A 94 0.13 4.53 -0.90
N LYS A 95 1.37 4.07 -0.78
CA LYS A 95 2.20 4.25 0.41
C LYS A 95 3.27 5.31 0.17
N ASP A 96 3.00 6.51 0.64
CA ASP A 96 3.88 7.68 0.53
C ASP A 96 4.53 8.00 1.88
N MET A 97 5.71 7.43 2.12
CA MET A 97 6.41 7.56 3.39
C MET A 97 7.12 8.90 3.62
N ALA A 98 7.26 9.71 2.58
CA ALA A 98 8.04 10.95 2.63
C ALA A 98 7.23 12.18 2.20
N ASN A 99 5.91 12.02 2.00
CA ASN A 99 5.02 13.05 1.49
C ASN A 99 5.54 13.68 0.17
N LEU A 100 6.01 12.80 -0.73
CA LEU A 100 6.43 13.17 -2.09
C LEU A 100 5.24 13.33 -3.03
N LEU A 101 4.12 12.69 -2.71
CA LEU A 101 2.87 12.76 -3.46
C LEU A 101 2.18 14.11 -3.13
N LEU A 102 2.41 15.09 -3.98
CA LEU A 102 1.84 16.41 -3.84
C LEU A 102 0.33 16.41 -4.17
N PRO A 103 -0.46 17.44 -3.77
CA PRO A 103 -1.91 17.45 -3.89
C PRO A 103 -2.46 17.16 -5.29
N MET A 104 -1.98 17.85 -6.33
CA MET A 104 -2.46 17.63 -7.71
C MET A 104 -2.02 16.28 -8.29
N PRO A 105 -0.76 15.83 -8.14
CA PRO A 105 -0.37 14.46 -8.44
C PRO A 105 -1.22 13.39 -7.73
N ALA A 106 -1.59 13.61 -6.46
CA ALA A 106 -2.48 12.69 -5.75
C ALA A 106 -3.86 12.60 -6.40
N TYR A 107 -4.46 13.76 -6.71
CA TYR A 107 -5.72 13.81 -7.45
C TYR A 107 -5.67 13.01 -8.76
N ASN A 108 -4.63 13.26 -9.57
CA ASN A 108 -4.47 12.61 -10.88
C ASN A 108 -4.26 11.10 -10.75
N LEU A 109 -3.35 10.67 -9.87
CA LEU A 109 -3.03 9.26 -9.68
C LEU A 109 -4.25 8.48 -9.16
N VAL A 110 -4.93 8.99 -8.13
CA VAL A 110 -6.14 8.32 -7.57
C VAL A 110 -7.23 8.25 -8.62
N LYS A 111 -7.54 9.35 -9.30
CA LYS A 111 -8.56 9.39 -10.36
C LYS A 111 -8.27 8.36 -11.46
N ARG A 112 -7.01 8.23 -11.84
CA ARG A 112 -6.58 7.29 -12.86
C ARG A 112 -6.67 5.84 -12.36
N LEU A 113 -6.22 5.55 -11.16
CA LEU A 113 -6.37 4.22 -10.55
C LEU A 113 -7.83 3.81 -10.45
N LYS A 114 -8.73 4.73 -10.01
CA LYS A 114 -10.18 4.47 -9.93
C LYS A 114 -10.81 4.13 -11.30
N ALA A 115 -10.26 4.64 -12.39
CA ALA A 115 -10.73 4.31 -13.73
C ALA A 115 -10.19 2.97 -14.27
N GLU A 116 -9.09 2.47 -13.71
CA GLU A 116 -8.33 1.34 -14.27
C GLU A 116 -8.41 0.05 -13.44
N ILE A 117 -8.76 0.15 -12.15
CA ILE A 117 -8.90 -0.99 -11.25
C ILE A 117 -10.24 -0.90 -10.49
N ASN A 118 -10.77 -2.06 -10.10
CA ASN A 118 -12.10 -2.19 -9.48
C ASN A 118 -12.07 -2.54 -7.99
N VAL A 119 -10.93 -2.36 -7.34
CA VAL A 119 -10.76 -2.56 -5.90
C VAL A 119 -10.62 -1.22 -5.18
N PRO A 120 -10.92 -1.15 -3.87
CA PRO A 120 -10.73 0.06 -3.09
C PRO A 120 -9.29 0.58 -3.13
N ILE A 121 -9.14 1.89 -3.13
CA ILE A 121 -7.85 2.59 -3.07
C ILE A 121 -7.70 3.23 -1.70
N HIS A 122 -6.59 2.92 -1.05
CA HIS A 122 -6.20 3.45 0.24
C HIS A 122 -5.01 4.40 0.06
N LEU A 123 -5.06 5.60 0.65
CA LEU A 123 -3.92 6.53 0.67
C LEU A 123 -3.34 6.63 2.07
N HIS A 124 -2.06 6.29 2.17
CA HIS A 124 -1.21 6.48 3.35
C HIS A 124 -0.12 7.49 3.02
N THR A 125 -0.04 8.58 3.75
CA THR A 125 1.04 9.56 3.62
C THR A 125 1.51 10.04 4.99
N HIS A 126 2.79 10.37 5.07
CA HIS A 126 3.35 11.12 6.19
C HIS A 126 3.28 12.62 5.88
N ASN A 127 3.41 13.48 6.89
CA ASN A 127 3.34 14.92 6.69
C ASN A 127 4.72 15.61 6.68
N THR A 128 5.72 14.95 6.16
CA THR A 128 7.13 15.40 6.17
C THR A 128 7.33 16.73 5.47
N THR A 129 6.63 16.98 4.36
CA THR A 129 6.73 18.23 3.59
C THR A 129 5.71 19.29 4.04
N GLY A 130 4.80 18.96 4.96
CA GLY A 130 3.72 19.83 5.41
C GLY A 130 2.55 19.95 4.43
N THR A 131 2.48 19.14 3.37
CA THR A 131 1.39 19.16 2.38
C THR A 131 0.40 18.01 2.54
N GLY A 132 0.57 17.15 3.56
CA GLY A 132 -0.22 15.94 3.75
C GLY A 132 -1.72 16.17 3.78
N ASP A 133 -2.19 17.17 4.54
CA ASP A 133 -3.62 17.49 4.64
C ASP A 133 -4.23 17.87 3.27
N MET A 134 -3.49 18.68 2.50
CA MET A 134 -3.92 19.06 1.14
C MET A 134 -3.89 17.87 0.19
N THR A 135 -2.91 16.99 0.33
CA THR A 135 -2.80 15.76 -0.47
C THR A 135 -4.00 14.85 -0.20
N LEU A 136 -4.35 14.63 1.07
CA LEU A 136 -5.53 13.84 1.46
C LEU A 136 -6.83 14.45 0.96
N LEU A 137 -6.97 15.78 1.07
CA LEU A 137 -8.15 16.49 0.56
C LEU A 137 -8.31 16.30 -0.96
N MET A 138 -7.24 16.47 -1.73
CA MET A 138 -7.27 16.29 -3.18
C MET A 138 -7.52 14.84 -3.59
N ALA A 139 -6.99 13.89 -2.85
CA ALA A 139 -7.28 12.47 -3.03
C ALA A 139 -8.78 12.17 -2.77
N ALA A 140 -9.37 12.78 -1.73
CA ALA A 140 -10.80 12.65 -1.44
C ALA A 140 -11.66 13.18 -2.59
N PHE A 141 -11.33 14.33 -3.15
CA PHE A 141 -12.03 14.87 -4.33
C PHE A 141 -11.91 13.99 -5.57
N SER A 142 -10.86 13.20 -5.69
CA SER A 142 -10.67 12.25 -6.80
C SER A 142 -11.29 10.87 -6.56
N GLY A 143 -11.87 10.63 -5.37
CA GLY A 143 -12.62 9.42 -5.04
C GLY A 143 -11.79 8.32 -4.39
N VAL A 144 -10.75 8.67 -3.62
CA VAL A 144 -10.08 7.68 -2.75
C VAL A 144 -11.08 7.08 -1.77
N ASP A 145 -10.98 5.79 -1.52
CA ASP A 145 -11.96 5.08 -0.68
C ASP A 145 -11.58 5.14 0.81
N ILE A 146 -10.28 5.11 1.11
CA ILE A 146 -9.76 5.03 2.48
C ILE A 146 -8.54 5.96 2.61
N VAL A 147 -8.40 6.61 3.77
CA VAL A 147 -7.21 7.39 4.12
C VAL A 147 -6.73 7.05 5.52
N ASP A 148 -5.42 7.00 5.70
CA ASP A 148 -4.82 6.91 7.04
C ASP A 148 -4.68 8.30 7.64
N THR A 149 -5.13 8.46 8.87
CA THR A 149 -4.98 9.70 9.65
C THR A 149 -4.51 9.41 11.06
N ALA A 150 -4.02 10.43 11.75
CA ALA A 150 -3.65 10.33 13.14
C ALA A 150 -4.40 11.37 13.98
N LEU A 151 -4.65 11.05 15.24
CA LEU A 151 -5.25 12.01 16.17
C LEU A 151 -4.20 13.05 16.56
N SER A 152 -4.60 14.34 16.51
CA SER A 152 -3.79 15.40 17.11
C SER A 152 -3.69 15.19 18.65
N PRO A 153 -2.54 15.37 19.29
CA PRO A 153 -1.28 15.90 18.76
C PRO A 153 -0.38 14.85 18.09
N LEU A 154 -0.79 13.60 17.96
CA LEU A 154 0.03 12.51 17.40
C LEU A 154 0.25 12.65 15.89
N GLY A 155 -0.55 13.44 15.21
CA GLY A 155 -0.47 13.70 13.77
C GLY A 155 0.49 14.84 13.38
N ASN A 156 1.08 15.53 14.33
CA ASN A 156 2.00 16.64 14.05
C ASN A 156 3.44 16.10 13.96
N GLY A 157 3.93 15.97 12.77
CA GLY A 157 5.25 15.46 12.48
C GLY A 157 5.21 14.42 11.36
N THR A 158 6.28 13.67 11.29
CA THR A 158 6.44 12.63 10.25
C THR A 158 5.81 11.32 10.64
#